data_4a3dc65199ec1686da5e21643a2827fa
#
_entry.id   4a3dc65199ec1686da5e21643a2827fa
#
_cell.length_a   1.000
_cell.length_b   1.000
_cell.length_c   1.000
_cell.angle_alpha   90.00
_cell.angle_beta   90.00
_cell.angle_gamma   90.00
#
_symmetry.space_group_name_H-M   'P 1'
#
loop_
_entity.id
_entity.type
_entity.pdbx_description
1 polymer ?
#
loop_
_entity_poly.entity_id
_entity_poly.type
_entity_poly.pdbx_seq_one_letter_code
_entity_poly.pdbx_strand_id
1 'polypeptide(L)'
;GTEGMFYNYGWWDLNFDEMCYRHDYPIVEAEPPADDQRLRWFKGIGWAAIQHRMGNPDEHISFVFKSSPWGSISHSHADQNAFCISAFGEDLAVNSGYYIGFNTSMHRNWRRQTKSKNAILINGRGQYADSDKIMSMQATGRVITAEERSDHVYIKGDATEAYRVLSPEVTLVERETYFVHDSYFVVVDSIDAEEPVSIDWLCHANGPFQLASDSFRYIGERAGYYGKFVFSEAGEPVISQVEGYPGTDPTEYEGKPV
;
A
#
# COMPACT_ATOMS: atom_id res chain seq x y z
N GLY A 1 -10.88 -15.21 -17.87
CA GLY A 1 -12.17 -15.06 -18.31
C GLY A 1 -13.03 -14.09 -17.56
N THR A 2 -14.05 -13.65 -18.24
CA THR A 2 -15.07 -12.76 -17.69
C THR A 2 -15.87 -13.35 -16.54
N GLU A 3 -15.87 -14.68 -16.35
CA GLU A 3 -16.56 -15.34 -15.24
C GLU A 3 -16.04 -14.89 -13.87
N GLY A 4 -14.74 -14.76 -13.68
CA GLY A 4 -14.17 -14.29 -12.41
C GLY A 4 -14.44 -12.82 -12.10
N MET A 5 -14.73 -12.00 -13.10
CA MET A 5 -14.99 -10.58 -12.91
C MET A 5 -16.38 -10.28 -12.34
N PHE A 6 -17.34 -11.18 -12.49
CA PHE A 6 -18.75 -10.93 -12.15
C PHE A 6 -19.24 -11.73 -10.95
N TYR A 7 -18.50 -12.71 -10.49
CA TYR A 7 -18.99 -13.69 -9.50
C TYR A 7 -19.04 -13.20 -8.05
N ASN A 8 -18.43 -12.09 -7.70
CA ASN A 8 -18.32 -11.67 -6.30
C ASN A 8 -19.01 -10.35 -5.95
N TYR A 9 -19.90 -9.89 -6.81
CA TYR A 9 -20.53 -8.58 -6.60
C TYR A 9 -22.03 -8.65 -6.36
N GLY A 10 -22.48 -9.58 -5.57
CA GLY A 10 -23.83 -9.85 -5.11
C GLY A 10 -24.97 -9.01 -5.68
N TRP A 11 -25.08 -7.75 -5.32
CA TRP A 11 -26.13 -6.88 -5.83
C TRP A 11 -25.86 -6.27 -7.22
N TRP A 12 -24.63 -6.35 -7.75
CA TRP A 12 -24.29 -5.97 -9.12
C TRP A 12 -24.64 -7.07 -10.14
N ASP A 13 -24.63 -8.33 -9.69
CA ASP A 13 -24.84 -9.49 -10.58
C ASP A 13 -26.26 -9.59 -11.15
N LEU A 14 -27.16 -8.75 -10.68
CA LEU A 14 -28.57 -8.76 -11.09
C LEU A 14 -29.03 -7.41 -11.66
N ASN A 15 -28.08 -6.57 -12.10
CA ASN A 15 -28.49 -5.31 -12.71
C ASN A 15 -29.07 -5.55 -14.11
N PHE A 16 -29.99 -4.65 -14.50
CA PHE A 16 -30.70 -4.74 -15.76
C PHE A 16 -29.79 -4.72 -16.99
N ASP A 17 -28.71 -3.94 -16.92
CA ASP A 17 -27.76 -3.83 -18.02
C ASP A 17 -27.02 -5.14 -18.27
N GLU A 18 -26.59 -5.83 -17.22
CA GLU A 18 -25.97 -7.14 -17.33
C GLU A 18 -26.92 -8.18 -17.91
N MET A 19 -28.17 -8.21 -17.44
CA MET A 19 -29.19 -9.08 -18.01
C MET A 19 -29.42 -8.83 -19.48
N CYS A 20 -29.42 -7.56 -19.93
CA CYS A 20 -29.67 -7.19 -21.32
C CYS A 20 -28.50 -7.54 -22.25
N TYR A 21 -27.26 -7.42 -21.77
CA TYR A 21 -26.07 -7.56 -22.62
C TYR A 21 -25.36 -8.91 -22.51
N ARG A 22 -25.66 -9.71 -21.50
CA ARG A 22 -24.97 -10.99 -21.26
C ARG A 22 -25.15 -11.99 -22.41
N HIS A 23 -26.25 -11.94 -23.12
CA HIS A 23 -26.54 -12.82 -24.24
C HIS A 23 -25.82 -12.44 -25.55
N ASP A 24 -25.39 -11.19 -25.67
CA ASP A 24 -24.80 -10.68 -26.91
C ASP A 24 -23.28 -10.85 -26.98
N TYR A 25 -22.66 -11.25 -25.87
CA TYR A 25 -21.21 -11.48 -25.83
C TYR A 25 -20.88 -12.96 -25.98
N PRO A 26 -19.93 -13.30 -26.88
CA PRO A 26 -19.46 -14.67 -26.96
C PRO A 26 -18.83 -15.09 -25.62
N ILE A 27 -19.08 -16.32 -25.22
CA ILE A 27 -18.38 -16.93 -24.08
C ILE A 27 -16.91 -17.01 -24.49
N VAL A 28 -16.09 -16.21 -23.84
CA VAL A 28 -14.64 -16.23 -24.03
C VAL A 28 -14.06 -17.19 -22.99
N GLU A 29 -13.30 -18.17 -23.46
CA GLU A 29 -12.59 -19.09 -22.57
C GLU A 29 -11.59 -18.31 -21.72
N ALA A 30 -11.53 -18.62 -20.42
CA ALA A 30 -10.63 -17.92 -19.52
C ALA A 30 -9.18 -18.35 -19.80
N GLU A 31 -8.36 -17.40 -20.13
CA GLU A 31 -6.92 -17.58 -20.25
C GLU A 31 -6.19 -16.96 -19.06
N PRO A 32 -5.15 -17.60 -18.52
CA PRO A 32 -4.33 -16.97 -17.49
C PRO A 32 -3.69 -15.69 -18.06
N PRO A 33 -3.48 -14.65 -17.23
CA PRO A 33 -2.79 -13.45 -17.67
C PRO A 33 -1.40 -13.77 -18.21
N ALA A 34 -1.01 -13.09 -19.28
CA ALA A 34 0.35 -13.22 -19.79
C ALA A 34 1.36 -12.63 -18.78
N ASP A 35 2.46 -13.35 -18.57
CA ASP A 35 3.56 -12.95 -17.68
C ASP A 35 4.67 -12.22 -18.46
N ASP A 36 4.27 -11.40 -19.43
CA ASP A 36 5.15 -10.72 -20.36
C ASP A 36 5.60 -9.33 -19.91
N GLN A 37 4.95 -8.79 -18.89
CA GLN A 37 5.22 -7.44 -18.41
C GLN A 37 5.15 -7.38 -16.88
N ARG A 38 6.31 -7.29 -16.23
CA ARG A 38 6.44 -7.24 -14.77
C ARG A 38 5.97 -5.93 -14.17
N LEU A 39 5.98 -4.83 -14.92
CA LEU A 39 5.64 -3.49 -14.44
C LEU A 39 4.43 -2.92 -15.17
N ARG A 40 3.49 -2.39 -14.40
CA ARG A 40 2.38 -1.56 -14.88
C ARG A 40 2.41 -0.21 -14.17
N TRP A 41 2.48 0.87 -14.92
CA TRP A 41 2.45 2.23 -14.39
C TRP A 41 1.19 2.97 -14.85
N PHE A 42 0.30 3.22 -13.90
CA PHE A 42 -0.96 3.94 -14.08
C PHE A 42 -0.75 5.43 -13.81
N LYS A 43 -0.16 6.15 -14.75
CA LYS A 43 0.31 7.54 -14.60
C LYS A 43 -0.80 8.50 -14.13
N GLY A 44 -2.03 8.35 -14.63
CA GLY A 44 -3.15 9.24 -14.33
C GLY A 44 -3.63 9.18 -12.87
N ILE A 45 -3.41 8.07 -12.18
CA ILE A 45 -3.81 7.88 -10.79
C ILE A 45 -2.63 7.75 -9.83
N GLY A 46 -1.39 7.76 -10.34
CA GLY A 46 -0.17 7.68 -9.53
C GLY A 46 0.03 6.33 -8.86
N TRP A 47 -0.26 5.23 -9.58
CA TRP A 47 -0.03 3.88 -9.10
C TRP A 47 0.99 3.16 -9.97
N ALA A 48 1.83 2.35 -9.36
CA ALA A 48 2.70 1.42 -10.04
C ALA A 48 2.55 0.03 -9.43
N ALA A 49 2.47 -1.00 -10.26
CA ALA A 49 2.33 -2.37 -9.82
C ALA A 49 3.42 -3.24 -10.45
N ILE A 50 4.10 -4.01 -9.62
CA ILE A 50 5.01 -5.07 -10.03
C ILE A 50 4.24 -6.39 -9.92
N GLN A 51 4.29 -7.20 -10.96
CA GLN A 51 3.65 -8.51 -11.02
C GLN A 51 4.67 -9.50 -11.57
N HIS A 52 4.91 -10.57 -10.85
CA HIS A 52 5.77 -11.66 -11.28
C HIS A 52 4.98 -12.95 -11.22
N ARG A 53 4.98 -13.72 -12.32
CA ARG A 53 4.27 -14.99 -12.47
C ARG A 53 2.75 -14.91 -12.19
N MET A 54 2.11 -13.88 -12.71
CA MET A 54 0.67 -13.61 -12.49
C MET A 54 -0.24 -14.77 -12.89
N GLY A 55 0.15 -15.57 -13.88
CA GLY A 55 -0.58 -16.76 -14.32
C GLY A 55 -0.50 -17.97 -13.37
N ASN A 56 0.35 -17.96 -12.35
CA ASN A 56 0.53 -19.04 -11.39
C ASN A 56 0.34 -18.53 -9.95
N PRO A 57 -0.82 -18.70 -9.32
CA PRO A 57 -1.10 -18.21 -7.98
C PRO A 57 -0.12 -18.66 -6.90
N ASP A 58 0.45 -19.85 -7.04
CA ASP A 58 1.39 -20.42 -6.07
C ASP A 58 2.81 -19.84 -6.17
N GLU A 59 3.10 -19.12 -7.25
CA GLU A 59 4.39 -18.49 -7.51
C GLU A 59 4.26 -16.97 -7.72
N HIS A 60 3.03 -16.46 -7.75
CA HIS A 60 2.74 -15.06 -8.00
C HIS A 60 3.29 -14.17 -6.88
N ILE A 61 4.00 -13.12 -7.27
CA ILE A 61 4.44 -12.02 -6.40
C ILE A 61 3.87 -10.73 -6.94
N SER A 62 3.19 -9.98 -6.09
CA SER A 62 2.62 -8.67 -6.39
C SER A 62 3.15 -7.62 -5.43
N PHE A 63 3.55 -6.49 -5.96
CA PHE A 63 3.88 -5.29 -5.20
C PHE A 63 3.11 -4.11 -5.79
N VAL A 64 2.32 -3.44 -4.97
CA VAL A 64 1.56 -2.26 -5.41
C VAL A 64 2.07 -1.04 -4.67
N PHE A 65 2.43 -0.01 -5.41
CA PHE A 65 2.93 1.26 -4.92
C PHE A 65 1.98 2.38 -5.30
N LYS A 66 1.72 3.31 -4.39
CA LYS A 66 0.88 4.47 -4.64
C LYS A 66 1.60 5.76 -4.26
N SER A 67 1.65 6.71 -5.19
CA SER A 67 1.96 8.11 -4.95
C SER A 67 1.14 8.96 -5.92
N SER A 68 0.00 9.46 -5.45
CA SER A 68 -1.09 9.97 -6.27
C SER A 68 -1.18 11.49 -6.26
N PRO A 69 -1.46 12.15 -7.40
CA PRO A 69 -1.68 13.60 -7.46
C PRO A 69 -3.05 14.04 -6.89
N TRP A 70 -3.88 13.10 -6.43
CA TRP A 70 -5.27 13.38 -6.02
C TRP A 70 -5.44 13.60 -4.51
N GLY A 71 -4.35 13.59 -3.73
CA GLY A 71 -4.39 13.80 -2.29
C GLY A 71 -5.16 12.72 -1.53
N SER A 72 -5.74 13.12 -0.38
CA SER A 72 -6.46 12.23 0.55
C SER A 72 -7.95 12.55 0.67
N ILE A 73 -8.54 13.18 -0.34
CA ILE A 73 -9.95 13.62 -0.32
C ILE A 73 -10.93 12.44 -0.39
N SER A 74 -12.08 12.56 0.29
CA SER A 74 -13.21 11.61 0.26
C SER A 74 -12.80 10.20 0.66
N HIS A 75 -12.89 9.21 -0.24
CA HIS A 75 -12.53 7.82 -0.01
C HIS A 75 -11.02 7.56 -0.15
N SER A 76 -10.23 8.53 -0.58
CA SER A 76 -8.78 8.41 -0.64
C SER A 76 -8.16 8.43 0.75
N HIS A 77 -7.01 7.80 0.89
CA HIS A 77 -6.26 7.69 2.13
C HIS A 77 -5.00 8.57 2.11
N ALA A 78 -4.44 8.81 3.28
CA ALA A 78 -3.13 9.42 3.48
C ALA A 78 -2.04 8.35 3.31
N ASP A 79 -1.80 7.93 2.07
CA ASP A 79 -1.01 6.76 1.71
C ASP A 79 -0.06 7.00 0.52
N GLN A 80 0.41 8.25 0.37
CA GLN A 80 1.43 8.54 -0.63
C GLN A 80 2.74 7.84 -0.26
N ASN A 81 3.43 7.28 -1.25
CA ASN A 81 4.59 6.42 -1.10
C ASN A 81 4.35 5.14 -0.26
N ALA A 82 3.10 4.73 -0.06
CA ALA A 82 2.79 3.46 0.58
C ALA A 82 2.84 2.30 -0.42
N PHE A 83 3.07 1.10 0.12
CA PHE A 83 3.08 -0.13 -0.68
C PHE A 83 2.29 -1.25 -0.01
N CYS A 84 1.92 -2.26 -0.80
CA CYS A 84 1.41 -3.55 -0.35
C CYS A 84 2.16 -4.66 -1.07
N ILE A 85 2.33 -5.81 -0.40
CA ILE A 85 2.96 -7.00 -0.96
C ILE A 85 2.03 -8.18 -0.74
N SER A 86 1.75 -8.91 -1.81
CA SER A 86 1.11 -10.23 -1.77
C SER A 86 2.02 -11.22 -2.49
N ALA A 87 2.21 -12.40 -1.95
CA ALA A 87 3.00 -13.43 -2.61
C ALA A 87 2.51 -14.83 -2.25
N PHE A 88 2.61 -15.76 -3.21
CA PHE A 88 2.31 -17.18 -3.02
C PHE A 88 0.88 -17.43 -2.51
N GLY A 89 -0.06 -16.58 -2.95
CA GLY A 89 -1.48 -16.65 -2.57
C GLY A 89 -1.80 -16.13 -1.17
N GLU A 90 -0.93 -15.30 -0.58
CA GLU A 90 -1.13 -14.66 0.72
C GLU A 90 -0.77 -13.18 0.70
N ASP A 91 -1.54 -12.37 1.44
CA ASP A 91 -1.24 -10.97 1.67
C ASP A 91 -0.21 -10.84 2.81
N LEU A 92 0.96 -10.29 2.50
CA LEU A 92 2.13 -10.26 3.38
C LEU A 92 2.33 -8.90 4.03
N ALA A 93 2.47 -7.83 3.22
CA ALA A 93 2.52 -6.46 3.73
C ALA A 93 1.23 -5.74 3.32
N VAL A 94 0.38 -5.43 4.28
CA VAL A 94 -1.01 -5.02 4.04
C VAL A 94 -1.26 -3.56 4.41
N ASN A 95 -2.32 -2.97 3.86
CA ASN A 95 -2.96 -1.81 4.46
C ASN A 95 -3.77 -2.29 5.66
N SER A 96 -3.40 -1.87 6.85
CA SER A 96 -4.01 -2.34 8.09
C SER A 96 -5.46 -1.84 8.27
N GLY A 97 -6.34 -2.74 8.65
CA GLY A 97 -7.74 -2.48 8.99
C GLY A 97 -8.69 -2.41 7.78
N TYR A 98 -9.87 -2.98 7.94
CA TYR A 98 -10.91 -3.01 6.92
C TYR A 98 -11.89 -1.81 7.07
N TYR A 99 -12.49 -1.39 5.96
CA TYR A 99 -13.52 -0.36 5.95
C TYR A 99 -14.86 -0.93 6.37
N ILE A 100 -15.25 -0.71 7.65
CA ILE A 100 -16.50 -1.23 8.21
C ILE A 100 -17.67 -0.29 7.93
N GLY A 101 -17.46 1.02 8.01
CA GLY A 101 -18.47 2.02 7.79
C GLY A 101 -17.86 3.42 7.61
N PHE A 102 -18.51 4.23 6.78
CA PHE A 102 -18.08 5.61 6.56
C PHE A 102 -18.21 6.41 7.86
N ASN A 103 -17.21 7.21 8.18
CA ASN A 103 -17.20 8.12 9.33
C ASN A 103 -17.17 7.44 10.72
N THR A 104 -16.91 6.13 10.79
CA THR A 104 -16.60 5.43 12.05
C THR A 104 -15.22 5.84 12.59
N SER A 105 -14.90 5.51 13.83
CA SER A 105 -13.56 5.77 14.38
C SER A 105 -12.51 4.97 13.65
N MET A 106 -12.79 3.72 13.29
CA MET A 106 -11.96 2.88 12.44
C MET A 106 -11.65 3.56 11.09
N HIS A 107 -12.65 4.13 10.44
CA HIS A 107 -12.47 4.84 9.18
C HIS A 107 -11.61 6.11 9.33
N ARG A 108 -11.96 7.01 10.28
CA ARG A 108 -11.31 8.31 10.45
C ARG A 108 -9.95 8.23 11.10
N ASN A 109 -9.84 7.47 12.20
CA ASN A 109 -8.69 7.52 13.08
C ASN A 109 -7.64 6.45 12.74
N TRP A 110 -7.99 5.49 11.89
CA TRP A 110 -7.09 4.42 11.50
C TRP A 110 -7.00 4.28 9.98
N ARG A 111 -8.03 3.73 9.34
CA ARG A 111 -7.97 3.29 7.95
C ARG A 111 -7.53 4.37 6.94
N ARG A 112 -7.94 5.61 7.11
CA ARG A 112 -7.53 6.72 6.25
C ARG A 112 -6.16 7.29 6.59
N GLN A 113 -5.64 7.02 7.77
CA GLN A 113 -4.43 7.61 8.29
C GLN A 113 -3.16 6.90 7.80
N THR A 114 -2.07 7.63 7.66
CA THR A 114 -0.75 7.09 7.28
C THR A 114 -0.26 6.01 8.24
N LYS A 115 -0.61 6.11 9.52
CA LYS A 115 -0.19 5.15 10.55
C LYS A 115 -0.73 3.73 10.34
N SER A 116 -1.70 3.53 9.44
CA SER A 116 -2.23 2.22 9.03
C SER A 116 -1.66 1.72 7.70
N LYS A 117 -0.62 2.36 7.19
CA LYS A 117 -0.02 2.10 5.89
C LYS A 117 1.44 1.70 6.01
N ASN A 118 1.95 0.98 5.03
CA ASN A 118 3.39 0.71 4.89
C ASN A 118 4.07 1.96 4.33
N ALA A 119 4.21 2.97 5.16
CA ALA A 119 4.71 4.31 4.87
C ALA A 119 5.59 4.81 6.03
N ILE A 120 5.79 6.10 6.15
CA ILE A 120 6.56 6.68 7.27
C ILE A 120 5.70 7.67 8.06
N LEU A 121 6.06 7.90 9.34
CA LEU A 121 5.65 9.07 10.09
C LEU A 121 6.86 9.95 10.36
N ILE A 122 6.65 11.25 10.39
CA ILE A 122 7.66 12.25 10.73
C ILE A 122 7.21 12.97 12.00
N ASN A 123 8.03 12.91 13.07
CA ASN A 123 7.65 13.40 14.40
C ASN A 123 6.31 12.80 14.89
N GLY A 124 6.06 11.52 14.60
CA GLY A 124 4.82 10.83 14.91
C GLY A 124 3.60 11.27 14.09
N ARG A 125 3.79 12.14 13.08
CA ARG A 125 2.72 12.66 12.21
C ARG A 125 2.77 12.01 10.84
N GLY A 126 1.60 11.67 10.32
CA GLY A 126 1.44 11.22 8.93
C GLY A 126 1.10 12.35 7.98
N GLN A 127 0.59 11.98 6.83
CA GLN A 127 0.03 12.89 5.82
C GLN A 127 -1.37 13.33 6.26
N TYR A 128 -1.84 14.47 5.73
CA TYR A 128 -3.16 14.95 6.09
C TYR A 128 -4.29 14.08 5.52
N ALA A 129 -5.24 13.70 6.37
CA ALA A 129 -6.44 12.94 6.01
C ALA A 129 -7.61 13.24 6.95
N ASP A 130 -8.02 14.50 7.02
CA ASP A 130 -9.13 14.94 7.89
C ASP A 130 -10.19 15.72 7.09
N SER A 131 -11.00 16.51 7.77
CA SER A 131 -12.21 17.15 7.28
C SER A 131 -11.98 18.31 6.33
N ASP A 132 -10.83 18.99 6.40
CA ASP A 132 -10.51 20.09 5.50
C ASP A 132 -10.20 19.57 4.08
N LYS A 133 -11.10 19.88 3.15
CA LYS A 133 -10.99 19.41 1.76
C LYS A 133 -9.81 20.05 1.03
N ILE A 134 -9.46 21.30 1.35
CA ILE A 134 -8.35 22.01 0.69
C ILE A 134 -7.04 21.36 1.12
N MET A 135 -6.83 21.15 2.40
CA MET A 135 -5.65 20.47 2.92
C MET A 135 -5.56 19.03 2.41
N SER A 136 -6.70 18.32 2.35
CA SER A 136 -6.74 16.96 1.77
C SER A 136 -6.34 16.94 0.28
N MET A 137 -6.73 17.96 -0.48
CA MET A 137 -6.34 18.09 -1.90
C MET A 137 -4.87 18.46 -2.07
N GLN A 138 -4.27 19.15 -1.11
CA GLN A 138 -2.85 19.53 -1.13
C GLN A 138 -1.92 18.40 -0.74
N ALA A 139 -2.43 17.40 0.01
CA ALA A 139 -1.66 16.24 0.46
C ALA A 139 -1.36 15.25 -0.69
N THR A 140 -0.72 15.76 -1.74
CA THR A 140 -0.46 15.02 -2.99
C THR A 140 0.90 14.35 -2.99
N GLY A 141 1.02 13.33 -3.85
CA GLY A 141 2.29 12.71 -4.21
C GLY A 141 2.37 12.48 -5.71
N ARG A 142 3.44 11.88 -6.16
CA ARG A 142 3.61 11.49 -7.56
C ARG A 142 4.57 10.31 -7.68
N VAL A 143 4.31 9.41 -8.60
CA VAL A 143 5.31 8.48 -9.09
C VAL A 143 6.19 9.24 -10.06
N ILE A 144 7.47 9.43 -9.73
CA ILE A 144 8.44 10.17 -10.56
C ILE A 144 8.84 9.33 -11.75
N THR A 145 9.15 8.05 -11.50
CA THR A 145 9.52 7.10 -12.53
C THR A 145 9.14 5.68 -12.11
N ALA A 146 8.89 4.84 -13.09
CA ALA A 146 8.76 3.41 -12.93
C ALA A 146 9.33 2.75 -14.21
N GLU A 147 10.35 1.90 -14.04
CA GLU A 147 11.14 1.33 -15.12
C GLU A 147 11.38 -0.15 -14.89
N GLU A 148 11.24 -0.93 -15.95
CA GLU A 148 11.66 -2.33 -15.98
C GLU A 148 13.03 -2.43 -16.64
N ARG A 149 13.98 -3.04 -15.93
CA ARG A 149 15.34 -3.30 -16.38
C ARG A 149 15.61 -4.80 -16.41
N SER A 150 16.75 -5.20 -16.97
CA SER A 150 17.09 -6.61 -17.15
C SER A 150 17.22 -7.39 -15.83
N ASP A 151 17.70 -6.75 -14.79
CA ASP A 151 18.02 -7.35 -13.48
C ASP A 151 17.10 -6.89 -12.34
N HIS A 152 16.31 -5.83 -12.54
CA HIS A 152 15.37 -5.32 -11.56
C HIS A 152 14.24 -4.51 -12.17
N VAL A 153 13.18 -4.31 -11.39
CA VAL A 153 12.16 -3.29 -11.61
C VAL A 153 12.39 -2.16 -10.61
N TYR A 154 12.34 -0.93 -11.07
CA TYR A 154 12.56 0.27 -10.27
C TYR A 154 11.33 1.16 -10.26
N ILE A 155 10.95 1.65 -9.07
CA ILE A 155 9.89 2.63 -8.87
C ILE A 155 10.41 3.71 -7.92
N LYS A 156 10.18 4.99 -8.29
CA LYS A 156 10.47 6.14 -7.43
C LYS A 156 9.22 7.00 -7.27
N GLY A 157 8.86 7.29 -6.03
CA GLY A 157 7.76 8.18 -5.66
C GLY A 157 8.24 9.35 -4.80
N ASP A 158 7.54 10.49 -4.94
CA ASP A 158 7.72 11.68 -4.14
C ASP A 158 6.41 11.97 -3.39
N ALA A 159 6.48 12.06 -2.07
CA ALA A 159 5.37 12.38 -1.18
C ALA A 159 5.61 13.67 -0.38
N THR A 160 6.58 14.48 -0.76
CA THR A 160 6.99 15.68 -0.03
C THR A 160 5.80 16.59 0.28
N GLU A 161 4.98 16.92 -0.71
CA GLU A 161 3.82 17.81 -0.51
C GLU A 161 2.79 17.20 0.45
N ALA A 162 2.63 15.87 0.46
CA ALA A 162 1.70 15.21 1.37
C ALA A 162 2.09 15.34 2.85
N TYR A 163 3.39 15.31 3.13
CA TYR A 163 3.90 15.49 4.50
C TYR A 163 3.98 16.96 4.91
N ARG A 164 4.32 17.87 4.00
CA ARG A 164 4.45 19.31 4.28
C ARG A 164 3.17 19.96 4.80
N VAL A 165 2.00 19.40 4.49
CA VAL A 165 0.72 19.88 5.04
C VAL A 165 0.70 19.89 6.57
N LEU A 166 1.29 18.89 7.23
CA LEU A 166 1.36 18.78 8.69
C LEU A 166 2.75 18.98 9.28
N SER A 167 3.77 18.91 8.45
CA SER A 167 5.19 19.04 8.83
C SER A 167 5.89 19.98 7.84
N PRO A 168 5.64 21.30 7.94
CA PRO A 168 6.14 22.28 6.98
C PRO A 168 7.68 22.36 6.93
N GLU A 169 8.36 21.90 7.97
CA GLU A 169 9.82 21.78 8.05
C GLU A 169 10.42 20.77 7.07
N VAL A 170 9.60 19.86 6.55
CA VAL A 170 10.05 18.80 5.62
C VAL A 170 10.30 19.38 4.23
N THR A 171 11.46 19.10 3.66
CA THR A 171 11.87 19.56 2.34
C THR A 171 11.91 18.48 1.29
N LEU A 172 12.07 17.20 1.70
CA LEU A 172 12.05 16.04 0.81
C LEU A 172 11.47 14.82 1.51
N VAL A 173 10.61 14.06 0.82
CA VAL A 173 10.19 12.69 1.18
C VAL A 173 10.06 11.88 -0.09
N GLU A 174 11.10 11.15 -0.44
CA GLU A 174 11.11 10.26 -1.58
C GLU A 174 11.27 8.80 -1.13
N ARG A 175 10.65 7.89 -1.87
CA ARG A 175 10.83 6.44 -1.70
C ARG A 175 11.21 5.82 -3.03
N GLU A 176 12.26 5.05 -3.00
CA GLU A 176 12.69 4.20 -4.10
C GLU A 176 12.44 2.74 -3.74
N THR A 177 11.95 1.98 -4.69
CA THR A 177 11.72 0.55 -4.55
C THR A 177 12.35 -0.18 -5.71
N TYR A 178 13.08 -1.23 -5.38
CA TYR A 178 13.72 -2.12 -6.35
C TYR A 178 13.19 -3.53 -6.12
N PHE A 179 12.70 -4.19 -7.16
CA PHE A 179 12.43 -5.62 -7.17
C PHE A 179 13.55 -6.30 -7.92
N VAL A 180 14.42 -6.99 -7.21
CA VAL A 180 15.73 -7.44 -7.69
C VAL A 180 15.70 -8.95 -7.95
N HIS A 181 16.12 -9.35 -9.16
CA HIS A 181 16.21 -10.73 -9.60
C HIS A 181 14.94 -11.55 -9.32
N ASP A 182 13.77 -10.93 -9.42
CA ASP A 182 12.45 -11.52 -9.14
C ASP A 182 12.35 -12.24 -7.78
N SER A 183 13.10 -11.75 -6.78
CA SER A 183 13.35 -12.47 -5.54
C SER A 183 13.16 -11.66 -4.27
N TYR A 184 13.56 -10.39 -4.24
CA TYR A 184 13.46 -9.54 -3.05
C TYR A 184 13.25 -8.08 -3.40
N PHE A 185 12.68 -7.35 -2.44
CA PHE A 185 12.49 -5.90 -2.54
C PHE A 185 13.54 -5.17 -1.73
N VAL A 186 14.05 -4.06 -2.28
CA VAL A 186 14.82 -3.06 -1.55
C VAL A 186 14.01 -1.79 -1.53
N VAL A 187 13.76 -1.25 -0.35
CA VAL A 187 13.06 0.03 -0.17
C VAL A 187 14.05 1.01 0.42
N VAL A 188 14.20 2.17 -0.22
CA VAL A 188 15.08 3.26 0.22
C VAL A 188 14.25 4.52 0.39
N ASP A 189 14.24 5.07 1.60
CA ASP A 189 13.60 6.33 1.92
C ASP A 189 14.65 7.42 2.06
N SER A 190 14.44 8.54 1.37
CA SER A 190 15.23 9.77 1.46
C SER A 190 14.35 10.87 2.05
N ILE A 191 14.73 11.36 3.23
CA ILE A 191 13.98 12.37 3.97
C ILE A 191 14.92 13.50 4.33
N ASP A 192 14.59 14.74 3.91
CA ASP A 192 15.27 15.96 4.32
C ASP A 192 14.30 16.89 5.03
N ALA A 193 14.79 17.60 6.05
CA ALA A 193 14.04 18.59 6.80
C ALA A 193 14.98 19.75 7.24
N GLU A 194 14.41 20.93 7.45
CA GLU A 194 15.15 22.12 7.92
C GLU A 194 15.65 21.98 9.37
N GLU A 195 14.97 21.12 10.15
CA GLU A 195 15.30 20.82 11.55
C GLU A 195 15.35 19.31 11.77
N PRO A 196 16.06 18.82 12.80
CA PRO A 196 16.08 17.40 13.13
C PRO A 196 14.68 16.83 13.40
N VAL A 197 14.35 15.72 12.76
CA VAL A 197 13.06 15.02 12.89
C VAL A 197 13.25 13.58 13.30
N SER A 198 12.26 13.01 13.98
CA SER A 198 12.17 11.57 14.18
C SER A 198 11.39 10.93 13.03
N ILE A 199 11.78 9.71 12.66
CA ILE A 199 11.17 8.95 11.56
C ILE A 199 10.73 7.60 12.08
N ASP A 200 9.44 7.27 11.90
CA ASP A 200 8.91 5.93 12.13
C ASP A 200 8.65 5.27 10.77
N TRP A 201 9.32 4.18 10.48
CA TRP A 201 9.06 3.35 9.30
C TRP A 201 8.04 2.28 9.66
N LEU A 202 6.94 2.21 8.95
CA LEU A 202 5.79 1.37 9.27
C LEU A 202 5.67 0.19 8.33
N CYS A 203 5.38 -0.99 8.91
CA CYS A 203 5.01 -2.18 8.18
C CYS A 203 3.90 -2.94 8.91
N HIS A 204 2.93 -3.43 8.17
CA HIS A 204 1.74 -4.10 8.70
C HIS A 204 1.59 -5.49 8.10
N ALA A 205 1.14 -6.43 8.91
CA ALA A 205 0.80 -7.77 8.49
C ALA A 205 -0.48 -8.25 9.21
N ASN A 206 -1.05 -9.35 8.77
CA ASN A 206 -2.26 -9.95 9.37
C ASN A 206 -1.99 -10.71 10.68
N GLY A 207 -0.78 -10.67 11.19
CA GLY A 207 -0.38 -11.34 12.42
C GLY A 207 0.91 -10.77 12.99
N PRO A 208 1.37 -11.31 14.13
CA PRO A 208 2.53 -10.78 14.85
C PRO A 208 3.84 -11.00 14.09
N PHE A 209 4.75 -10.06 14.28
CA PHE A 209 6.12 -10.17 13.82
C PHE A 209 7.01 -10.83 14.87
N GLN A 210 8.00 -11.59 14.42
CA GLN A 210 9.17 -11.97 15.22
C GLN A 210 10.21 -10.89 15.03
N LEU A 211 10.60 -10.20 16.12
CA LEU A 211 11.50 -9.05 16.08
C LEU A 211 12.91 -9.42 16.51
N ALA A 212 13.90 -8.77 15.90
CA ALA A 212 15.30 -8.75 16.30
C ALA A 212 15.78 -7.27 16.36
N SER A 213 17.06 -7.04 16.67
CA SER A 213 17.59 -5.68 16.82
C SER A 213 17.58 -4.85 15.53
N ASP A 214 17.76 -5.50 14.37
CA ASP A 214 17.87 -4.86 13.05
C ASP A 214 16.94 -5.46 12.00
N SER A 215 16.06 -6.37 12.40
CA SER A 215 15.27 -7.15 11.47
C SER A 215 13.96 -7.64 12.09
N PHE A 216 13.04 -8.03 11.22
CA PHE A 216 11.75 -8.58 11.60
C PHE A 216 11.35 -9.69 10.62
N ARG A 217 10.48 -10.59 11.08
CA ARG A 217 9.96 -11.68 10.27
C ARG A 217 8.46 -11.84 10.50
N TYR A 218 7.70 -11.93 9.43
CA TYR A 218 6.31 -12.35 9.43
C TYR A 218 6.20 -13.77 8.90
N ILE A 219 5.39 -14.61 9.55
CA ILE A 219 5.08 -15.97 9.12
C ILE A 219 3.57 -16.07 9.05
N GLY A 220 3.04 -16.15 7.83
CA GLY A 220 1.63 -16.37 7.54
C GLY A 220 1.31 -17.86 7.45
N GLU A 221 0.14 -18.19 6.87
CA GLU A 221 -0.32 -19.57 6.72
C GLU A 221 0.36 -20.30 5.56
N ARG A 222 0.61 -19.60 4.46
CA ARG A 222 1.18 -20.15 3.23
C ARG A 222 2.55 -19.60 2.91
N ALA A 223 2.77 -18.35 3.27
CA ALA A 223 3.96 -17.61 2.95
C ALA A 223 4.43 -16.74 4.13
N GLY A 224 5.58 -16.14 4.00
CA GLY A 224 6.10 -15.19 4.97
C GLY A 224 7.21 -14.36 4.34
N TYR A 225 7.69 -13.38 5.08
CA TYR A 225 8.81 -12.57 4.64
C TYR A 225 9.71 -12.17 5.79
N TYR A 226 10.93 -11.85 5.43
CA TYR A 226 11.97 -11.33 6.31
C TYR A 226 12.33 -9.93 5.85
N GLY A 227 12.31 -8.96 6.76
CA GLY A 227 12.76 -7.61 6.55
C GLY A 227 13.98 -7.29 7.41
N LYS A 228 14.95 -6.59 6.84
CA LYS A 228 16.17 -6.16 7.54
C LYS A 228 16.51 -4.73 7.19
N PHE A 229 16.83 -3.93 8.20
CA PHE A 229 17.44 -2.62 8.02
C PHE A 229 18.94 -2.79 7.77
N VAL A 230 19.41 -2.37 6.61
CA VAL A 230 20.79 -2.57 6.18
C VAL A 230 21.64 -1.33 6.41
N PHE A 231 21.02 -0.15 6.27
CA PHE A 231 21.68 1.14 6.36
C PHE A 231 20.70 2.21 6.84
N SER A 232 21.20 3.17 7.63
CA SER A 232 20.45 4.37 7.98
C SER A 232 21.43 5.48 8.43
N GLU A 233 21.32 6.65 7.81
CA GLU A 233 21.99 7.87 8.29
C GLU A 233 21.34 8.40 9.57
N ALA A 234 20.08 8.02 9.84
CA ALA A 234 19.37 8.39 11.05
C ALA A 234 19.82 7.62 12.32
N GLY A 235 20.75 6.65 12.19
CA GLY A 235 21.26 5.82 13.28
C GLY A 235 20.67 4.41 13.29
N GLU A 236 20.90 3.68 14.39
CA GLU A 236 20.39 2.32 14.55
C GLU A 236 18.86 2.34 14.77
N PRO A 237 18.11 1.46 14.09
CA PRO A 237 16.66 1.39 14.25
C PRO A 237 16.29 0.81 15.62
N VAL A 238 15.23 1.35 16.20
CA VAL A 238 14.53 0.74 17.35
C VAL A 238 13.28 0.08 16.82
N ILE A 239 13.22 -1.24 16.83
CA ILE A 239 12.10 -2.00 16.28
C ILE A 239 11.13 -2.35 17.40
N SER A 240 9.87 -1.99 17.23
CA SER A 240 8.78 -2.33 18.14
C SER A 240 7.53 -2.76 17.37
N GLN A 241 6.60 -3.41 18.06
CA GLN A 241 5.34 -3.87 17.50
C GLN A 241 4.18 -3.38 18.34
N VAL A 242 3.10 -3.00 17.68
CA VAL A 242 1.84 -2.63 18.30
C VAL A 242 0.75 -3.51 17.69
N GLU A 243 -0.08 -4.10 18.55
CA GLU A 243 -1.22 -4.90 18.12
C GLU A 243 -2.50 -4.06 18.07
N GLY A 244 -3.39 -4.44 17.14
CA GLY A 244 -4.69 -3.80 16.99
C GLY A 244 -4.64 -2.43 16.30
N TYR A 245 -5.64 -1.59 16.60
CA TYR A 245 -5.91 -0.35 15.88
C TYR A 245 -5.97 0.84 16.84
N PRO A 246 -4.84 1.40 17.28
CA PRO A 246 -4.79 2.49 18.25
C PRO A 246 -5.63 3.72 17.88
N GLY A 247 -6.45 4.17 18.82
CA GLY A 247 -7.32 5.35 18.64
C GLY A 247 -8.66 5.06 17.95
N THR A 248 -9.04 3.79 17.88
CA THR A 248 -10.35 3.34 17.39
C THR A 248 -11.23 2.80 18.50
N ASP A 249 -12.53 2.67 18.24
CA ASP A 249 -13.49 2.02 19.13
C ASP A 249 -13.62 0.54 18.78
N PRO A 250 -13.18 -0.40 19.64
CA PRO A 250 -13.26 -1.82 19.37
C PRO A 250 -14.68 -2.34 19.07
N THR A 251 -15.71 -1.70 19.62
CA THR A 251 -17.11 -2.11 19.40
C THR A 251 -17.56 -1.95 17.94
N GLU A 252 -16.86 -1.11 17.17
CA GLU A 252 -17.17 -0.92 15.75
C GLU A 252 -16.73 -2.10 14.89
N TYR A 253 -15.73 -2.90 15.32
CA TYR A 253 -15.17 -3.99 14.52
C TYR A 253 -15.09 -5.34 15.23
N GLU A 254 -15.40 -5.43 16.52
CA GLU A 254 -15.38 -6.70 17.27
C GLU A 254 -16.31 -7.73 16.59
N GLY A 255 -15.76 -8.92 16.33
CA GLY A 255 -16.49 -10.00 15.61
C GLY A 255 -16.72 -9.76 14.11
N LYS A 256 -16.09 -8.75 13.52
CA LYS A 256 -16.12 -8.47 12.08
C LYS A 256 -14.74 -8.69 11.46
N PRO A 257 -14.66 -9.00 10.15
CA PRO A 257 -13.36 -9.04 9.46
C PRO A 257 -12.78 -7.62 9.39
N VAL A 258 -11.57 -7.47 9.91
CA VAL A 258 -10.86 -6.17 9.95
C VAL A 258 -9.45 -6.34 9.40
#